data_dd63bd9f1edd9f01896673eeabede5a6
#
_entry.id   dd63bd9f1edd9f01896673eeabede5a6
#
_cell.length_a   1.000
_cell.length_b   1.000
_cell.length_c   1.000
_cell.angle_alpha   90.00
_cell.angle_beta   90.00
_cell.angle_gamma   90.00
#
_symmetry.space_group_name_H-M   'P 1'
#
loop_
_entity.id
_entity.type
_entity.pdbx_description
1 polymer ?
#
loop_
_entity_poly.entity_id
_entity_poly.type
_entity_poly.pdbx_seq_one_letter_code
_entity_poly.pdbx_strand_id
1 'polypeptide(L)'
;MIGIDGLGGSGKTSLAQRIHGNLLTGPRQTVLIHLDDYIVPSCYRYGTGRPQWQEYYELQWDVDALKHTFFDLLTSPHLLFHVPFYDKHSGSIIQKQLDVEGNAVVLVEGVFLQRPEWIEYFDAVIFVDCPFHIRKGRVTSRDGYLGDEAAILKAYETRYWPAEDYYMDTIRPKEQATICYRQNEWREYPCDN
;
A
#
# COMPACT_ATOMS: atom_id res chain seq x y z
N MET A 1 -6.37 1.50 -14.07
CA MET A 1 -5.63 1.17 -12.84
C MET A 1 -6.59 1.21 -11.66
N ILE A 2 -6.51 0.24 -10.73
CA ILE A 2 -7.37 0.16 -9.55
C ILE A 2 -6.50 0.25 -8.30
N GLY A 3 -6.77 1.24 -7.45
CA GLY A 3 -6.14 1.40 -6.15
C GLY A 3 -6.83 0.54 -5.07
N ILE A 4 -6.06 -0.15 -4.23
CA ILE A 4 -6.54 -0.85 -3.04
C ILE A 4 -5.86 -0.21 -1.84
N ASP A 5 -6.53 0.78 -1.29
CA ASP A 5 -6.06 1.63 -0.21
C ASP A 5 -6.59 1.16 1.15
N GLY A 6 -5.95 1.58 2.20
CA GLY A 6 -6.36 1.26 3.57
C GLY A 6 -5.20 1.36 4.54
N LEU A 7 -5.53 1.52 5.80
CA LEU A 7 -4.55 1.73 6.85
C LEU A 7 -3.78 0.44 7.20
N GLY A 8 -2.70 0.54 7.94
CA GLY A 8 -1.90 -0.60 8.39
C GLY A 8 -2.76 -1.66 9.11
N GLY A 9 -2.59 -2.92 8.75
CA GLY A 9 -3.37 -4.03 9.30
C GLY A 9 -4.82 -4.13 8.82
N SER A 10 -5.27 -3.30 7.85
CA SER A 10 -6.64 -3.34 7.33
C SER A 10 -6.96 -4.61 6.52
N GLY A 11 -5.95 -5.31 5.99
CA GLY A 11 -6.14 -6.49 5.15
C GLY A 11 -6.20 -6.19 3.64
N LYS A 12 -5.76 -4.99 3.23
CA LYS A 12 -5.69 -4.59 1.81
C LYS A 12 -4.88 -5.56 0.94
N THR A 13 -3.72 -6.01 1.40
CA THR A 13 -2.87 -6.97 0.68
C THR A 13 -3.60 -8.29 0.42
N SER A 14 -4.30 -8.84 1.42
CA SER A 14 -5.08 -10.06 1.27
C SER A 14 -6.26 -9.88 0.29
N LEU A 15 -6.91 -8.72 0.33
CA LEU A 15 -7.97 -8.37 -0.62
C LEU A 15 -7.41 -8.26 -2.04
N ALA A 16 -6.29 -7.55 -2.21
CA ALA A 16 -5.62 -7.36 -3.49
C ALA A 16 -5.21 -8.70 -4.13
N GLN A 17 -4.60 -9.58 -3.35
CA GLN A 17 -4.22 -10.92 -3.79
C GLN A 17 -5.42 -11.77 -4.21
N ARG A 18 -6.54 -11.69 -3.47
CA ARG A 18 -7.77 -12.40 -3.81
C ARG A 18 -8.40 -11.87 -5.10
N ILE A 19 -8.45 -10.55 -5.27
CA ILE A 19 -8.95 -9.93 -6.52
C ILE A 19 -8.04 -10.33 -7.68
N HIS A 20 -6.73 -10.20 -7.53
CA HIS A 20 -5.75 -10.59 -8.53
C HIS A 20 -5.93 -12.06 -8.96
N GLY A 21 -5.97 -12.99 -7.99
CA GLY A 21 -6.18 -14.41 -8.28
C GLY A 21 -7.45 -14.71 -9.06
N ASN A 22 -8.55 -14.03 -8.76
CA ASN A 22 -9.79 -14.18 -9.50
C ASN A 22 -9.72 -13.61 -10.94
N LEU A 23 -8.93 -12.57 -11.15
CA LEU A 23 -8.76 -11.96 -12.48
C LEU A 23 -7.80 -12.72 -13.38
N LEU A 24 -6.89 -13.54 -12.83
CA LEU A 24 -5.93 -14.35 -13.61
C LEU A 24 -6.60 -15.33 -14.58
N THR A 25 -7.86 -15.72 -14.34
CA THR A 25 -8.63 -16.58 -15.24
C THR A 25 -9.30 -15.81 -16.39
N GLY A 26 -9.19 -14.48 -16.37
CA GLY A 26 -9.77 -13.60 -17.38
C GLY A 26 -8.91 -13.48 -18.65
N PRO A 27 -9.44 -12.81 -19.68
CA PRO A 27 -8.76 -12.65 -20.98
C PRO A 27 -7.69 -11.54 -20.99
N ARG A 28 -7.54 -10.78 -19.90
CA ARG A 28 -6.60 -9.66 -19.81
C ARG A 28 -5.46 -10.00 -18.88
N GLN A 29 -4.28 -9.51 -19.20
CA GLN A 29 -3.18 -9.50 -18.25
C GLN A 29 -3.62 -8.77 -16.98
N THR A 30 -3.26 -9.32 -15.82
CA THR A 30 -3.48 -8.69 -14.52
C THR A 30 -2.16 -8.54 -13.78
N VAL A 31 -1.82 -7.32 -13.40
CA VAL A 31 -0.59 -6.99 -12.69
C VAL A 31 -0.95 -6.53 -11.29
N LEU A 32 -0.35 -7.14 -10.26
CA LEU A 32 -0.47 -6.70 -8.87
C LEU A 32 0.82 -6.04 -8.41
N ILE A 33 0.70 -4.84 -7.91
CA ILE A 33 1.79 -3.99 -7.45
C ILE A 33 1.59 -3.69 -5.98
N HIS A 34 2.61 -3.99 -5.18
CA HIS A 34 2.69 -3.63 -3.78
C HIS A 34 3.51 -2.34 -3.65
N LEU A 35 2.89 -1.23 -3.26
CA LEU A 35 3.58 0.06 -3.17
C LEU A 35 4.72 0.04 -2.15
N ASP A 36 4.63 -0.81 -1.15
CA ASP A 36 5.69 -1.02 -0.15
C ASP A 36 6.99 -1.64 -0.72
N ASP A 37 6.99 -2.06 -1.98
CA ASP A 37 8.17 -2.52 -2.69
C ASP A 37 8.92 -1.37 -3.41
N TYR A 38 8.38 -0.15 -3.36
CA TYR A 38 8.92 1.04 -4.04
C TYR A 38 9.34 2.14 -3.05
N ILE A 39 9.54 1.79 -1.79
CA ILE A 39 10.01 2.71 -0.76
C ILE A 39 11.46 3.11 -0.97
N VAL A 40 11.82 4.29 -0.46
CA VAL A 40 13.21 4.74 -0.51
C VAL A 40 14.07 4.03 0.56
N PRO A 41 15.41 3.98 0.41
CA PRO A 41 16.32 3.46 1.43
C PRO A 41 16.12 4.13 2.79
N SER A 42 16.39 3.38 3.87
CA SER A 42 16.14 3.83 5.25
C SER A 42 16.84 5.13 5.62
N CYS A 43 18.03 5.39 5.08
CA CYS A 43 18.77 6.63 5.33
C CYS A 43 18.06 7.90 4.86
N TYR A 44 17.10 7.80 3.92
CA TYR A 44 16.32 8.94 3.44
C TYR A 44 15.00 9.14 4.20
N ARG A 45 14.52 8.13 4.93
CA ARG A 45 13.20 8.14 5.57
C ARG A 45 13.21 7.96 7.09
N TYR A 46 14.39 7.94 7.72
CA TYR A 46 14.55 7.89 9.17
C TYR A 46 15.63 8.85 9.64
N GLY A 47 15.43 9.43 10.84
CA GLY A 47 16.41 10.27 11.50
C GLY A 47 16.66 11.61 10.82
N THR A 48 15.69 12.14 10.08
CA THR A 48 15.80 13.39 9.31
C THR A 48 15.63 14.65 10.15
N GLY A 49 15.31 14.49 11.46
CA GLY A 49 14.96 15.61 12.35
C GLY A 49 13.50 16.02 12.30
N ARG A 50 12.70 15.44 11.41
CA ARG A 50 11.24 15.62 11.38
C ARG A 50 10.55 14.71 12.40
N PRO A 51 9.31 15.00 12.83
CA PRO A 51 8.48 14.04 13.55
C PRO A 51 8.37 12.72 12.78
N GLN A 52 8.43 11.57 13.46
CA GLN A 52 8.48 10.26 12.81
C GLN A 52 7.27 9.98 11.90
N TRP A 53 6.09 10.49 12.26
CA TRP A 53 4.90 10.35 11.44
C TRP A 53 4.99 11.12 10.11
N GLN A 54 5.64 12.31 10.12
CA GLN A 54 5.90 13.05 8.90
C GLN A 54 6.93 12.35 8.01
N GLU A 55 7.99 11.80 8.60
CA GLU A 55 8.94 10.97 7.87
C GLU A 55 8.22 9.80 7.16
N TYR A 56 7.24 9.17 7.83
CA TYR A 56 6.49 8.08 7.24
C TYR A 56 5.55 8.55 6.13
N TYR A 57 4.81 9.63 6.33
CA TYR A 57 3.86 10.14 5.34
C TYR A 57 4.56 10.79 4.15
N GLU A 58 5.60 11.59 4.38
CA GLU A 58 6.22 12.41 3.35
C GLU A 58 7.45 11.76 2.69
N LEU A 59 8.21 10.94 3.43
CA LEU A 59 9.51 10.45 2.98
C LEU A 59 9.57 8.92 2.75
N GLN A 60 8.48 8.20 2.99
CA GLN A 60 8.45 6.74 2.75
C GLN A 60 8.71 6.41 1.27
N TRP A 61 8.26 7.27 0.39
CA TRP A 61 8.46 7.20 -1.06
C TRP A 61 9.05 8.51 -1.57
N ASP A 62 9.79 8.44 -2.66
CA ASP A 62 10.05 9.60 -3.50
C ASP A 62 8.79 9.82 -4.35
N VAL A 63 7.89 10.67 -3.86
CA VAL A 63 6.53 10.82 -4.38
C VAL A 63 6.54 11.34 -5.80
N ASP A 64 7.39 12.33 -6.08
CA ASP A 64 7.50 12.95 -7.40
C ASP A 64 8.20 11.99 -8.38
N ALA A 65 9.25 11.32 -7.95
CA ALA A 65 9.91 10.33 -8.78
C ALA A 65 8.97 9.18 -9.16
N LEU A 66 8.18 8.65 -8.21
CA LEU A 66 7.20 7.60 -8.49
C LEU A 66 6.11 8.07 -9.44
N LYS A 67 5.67 9.33 -9.35
CA LYS A 67 4.72 9.90 -10.31
C LYS A 67 5.25 9.72 -11.74
N HIS A 68 6.47 10.14 -11.99
CA HIS A 68 7.03 10.19 -13.34
C HIS A 68 7.65 8.87 -13.83
N THR A 69 8.25 8.10 -12.92
CA THR A 69 8.97 6.87 -13.31
C THR A 69 8.13 5.60 -13.18
N PHE A 70 6.95 5.71 -12.62
CA PHE A 70 6.08 4.58 -12.35
C PHE A 70 4.64 4.81 -12.83
N PHE A 71 3.91 5.78 -12.24
CA PHE A 71 2.50 5.99 -12.57
C PHE A 71 2.29 6.48 -14.01
N ASP A 72 3.07 7.44 -14.47
CA ASP A 72 3.01 7.92 -15.88
C ASP A 72 3.29 6.78 -16.86
N LEU A 73 4.24 5.89 -16.54
CA LEU A 73 4.56 4.74 -17.38
C LEU A 73 3.42 3.72 -17.42
N LEU A 74 2.75 3.46 -16.29
CA LEU A 74 1.63 2.51 -16.24
C LEU A 74 0.41 2.95 -17.05
N THR A 75 0.29 4.23 -17.38
CA THR A 75 -0.79 4.76 -18.21
C THR A 75 -0.48 4.72 -19.71
N SER A 76 0.75 4.39 -20.09
CA SER A 76 1.18 4.32 -21.48
C SER A 76 0.80 2.99 -22.15
N PRO A 77 0.50 2.96 -23.46
CA PRO A 77 0.17 1.73 -24.16
C PRO A 77 1.41 0.85 -24.31
N HIS A 78 1.35 -0.35 -23.76
CA HIS A 78 2.34 -1.44 -23.86
C HIS A 78 3.79 -1.01 -23.58
N LEU A 79 4.28 -1.32 -22.38
CA LEU A 79 5.63 -0.96 -21.97
C LEU A 79 6.34 -2.08 -21.22
N LEU A 80 7.53 -2.36 -21.72
CA LEU A 80 8.58 -3.03 -20.98
C LEU A 80 9.45 -1.93 -20.36
N PHE A 81 9.40 -1.74 -19.06
CA PHE A 81 10.14 -0.68 -18.38
C PHE A 81 10.79 -1.14 -17.08
N HIS A 82 11.81 -0.43 -16.64
CA HIS A 82 12.50 -0.72 -15.41
C HIS A 82 12.08 0.28 -14.34
N VAL A 83 11.76 -0.25 -13.15
CA VAL A 83 11.36 0.54 -11.98
C VAL A 83 12.32 0.31 -10.82
N PRO A 84 12.58 1.34 -10.02
CA PRO A 84 13.34 1.17 -8.79
C PRO A 84 12.52 0.32 -7.81
N PHE A 85 13.10 -0.79 -7.38
CA PHE A 85 12.50 -1.75 -6.45
C PHE A 85 13.35 -1.83 -5.19
N TYR A 86 12.73 -1.68 -4.02
CA TYR A 86 13.43 -1.79 -2.74
C TYR A 86 13.61 -3.25 -2.35
N ASP A 87 14.82 -3.73 -2.41
CA ASP A 87 15.17 -5.05 -1.90
C ASP A 87 15.31 -5.01 -0.36
N LYS A 88 14.36 -5.63 0.32
CA LYS A 88 14.31 -5.69 1.79
C LYS A 88 15.48 -6.46 2.41
N HIS A 89 16.11 -7.38 1.66
CA HIS A 89 17.25 -8.16 2.16
C HIS A 89 18.55 -7.37 2.15
N SER A 90 18.82 -6.65 1.07
CA SER A 90 20.04 -5.82 0.95
C SER A 90 19.83 -4.40 1.47
N GLY A 91 18.58 -3.94 1.66
CA GLY A 91 18.25 -2.56 2.01
C GLY A 91 18.55 -1.54 0.90
N SER A 92 18.73 -2.00 -0.33
CA SER A 92 19.14 -1.19 -1.48
C SER A 92 18.07 -1.17 -2.57
N ILE A 93 18.22 -0.23 -3.51
CA ILE A 93 17.38 -0.17 -4.70
C ILE A 93 18.00 -1.01 -5.80
N ILE A 94 17.20 -1.92 -6.36
CA ILE A 94 17.52 -2.69 -7.56
C ILE A 94 16.57 -2.28 -8.69
N GLN A 95 16.94 -2.55 -9.93
CA GLN A 95 16.05 -2.33 -11.07
C GLN A 95 15.23 -3.61 -11.33
N LYS A 96 13.91 -3.48 -11.32
CA LYS A 96 12.99 -4.55 -11.65
C LYS A 96 12.29 -4.24 -12.97
N GLN A 97 12.28 -5.21 -13.85
CA GLN A 97 11.57 -5.10 -15.12
C GLN A 97 10.08 -5.39 -14.93
N LEU A 98 9.24 -4.50 -15.42
CA LEU A 98 7.80 -4.70 -15.51
C LEU A 98 7.40 -4.77 -16.97
N ASP A 99 6.55 -5.73 -17.30
CA ASP A 99 5.94 -5.91 -18.62
C ASP A 99 4.42 -5.76 -18.44
N VAL A 100 3.88 -4.67 -18.98
CA VAL A 100 2.47 -4.31 -18.83
C VAL A 100 1.83 -4.07 -20.19
N GLU A 101 0.88 -4.91 -20.56
CA GLU A 101 0.11 -4.76 -21.79
C GLU A 101 -0.84 -3.54 -21.68
N GLY A 102 -1.06 -2.86 -22.81
CA GLY A 102 -1.88 -1.63 -22.83
C GLY A 102 -3.35 -1.79 -22.39
N ASN A 103 -3.85 -3.03 -22.34
CA ASN A 103 -5.18 -3.37 -21.85
C ASN A 103 -5.18 -4.13 -20.51
N ALA A 104 -4.03 -4.22 -19.84
CA ALA A 104 -3.89 -4.90 -18.57
C ALA A 104 -4.76 -4.29 -17.48
N VAL A 105 -5.21 -5.11 -16.54
CA VAL A 105 -5.77 -4.66 -15.26
C VAL A 105 -4.65 -4.51 -14.26
N VAL A 106 -4.30 -3.28 -13.92
CA VAL A 106 -3.26 -3.00 -12.93
C VAL A 106 -3.92 -2.74 -11.59
N LEU A 107 -3.57 -3.56 -10.59
CA LEU A 107 -3.95 -3.40 -9.20
C LEU A 107 -2.75 -2.83 -8.44
N VAL A 108 -2.91 -1.70 -7.79
CA VAL A 108 -1.90 -1.10 -6.91
C VAL A 108 -2.42 -1.15 -5.48
N GLU A 109 -1.74 -1.83 -4.57
CA GLU A 109 -2.11 -1.85 -3.16
C GLU A 109 -1.07 -1.12 -2.30
N GLY A 110 -1.54 -0.36 -1.33
CA GLY A 110 -0.67 0.36 -0.42
C GLY A 110 -1.43 1.24 0.55
N VAL A 111 -0.70 1.94 1.41
CA VAL A 111 -1.24 3.01 2.25
C VAL A 111 -1.10 4.35 1.51
N PHE A 112 -1.98 5.29 1.81
CA PHE A 112 -1.92 6.67 1.30
C PHE A 112 -2.06 6.80 -0.23
N LEU A 113 -2.72 5.85 -0.91
CA LEU A 113 -2.87 5.87 -2.37
C LEU A 113 -3.71 7.06 -2.87
N GLN A 114 -4.64 7.56 -2.06
CA GLN A 114 -5.52 8.67 -2.45
C GLN A 114 -4.91 10.06 -2.16
N ARG A 115 -3.60 10.12 -1.98
CA ARG A 115 -2.90 11.40 -1.89
C ARG A 115 -3.00 12.17 -3.20
N PRO A 116 -3.00 13.53 -3.16
CA PRO A 116 -3.24 14.36 -4.35
C PRO A 116 -2.32 14.08 -5.52
N GLU A 117 -1.08 13.64 -5.23
CA GLU A 117 -0.06 13.40 -6.24
C GLU A 117 -0.35 12.15 -7.08
N TRP A 118 -1.16 11.19 -6.58
CA TRP A 118 -1.38 9.90 -7.22
C TRP A 118 -2.84 9.57 -7.54
N ILE A 119 -3.81 10.24 -6.92
CA ILE A 119 -5.23 9.85 -7.03
C ILE A 119 -5.74 9.88 -8.47
N GLU A 120 -5.26 10.79 -9.31
CA GLU A 120 -5.69 10.96 -10.70
C GLU A 120 -5.32 9.78 -11.61
N TYR A 121 -4.39 8.90 -11.19
CA TYR A 121 -4.00 7.72 -11.96
C TYR A 121 -4.94 6.53 -11.79
N PHE A 122 -5.82 6.57 -10.80
CA PHE A 122 -6.73 5.47 -10.52
C PHE A 122 -8.10 5.68 -11.17
N ASP A 123 -8.53 4.72 -12.00
CA ASP A 123 -9.90 4.66 -12.52
C ASP A 123 -10.92 4.38 -11.41
N ALA A 124 -10.50 3.64 -10.39
CA ALA A 124 -11.27 3.36 -9.20
C ALA A 124 -10.37 3.10 -8.00
N VAL A 125 -10.86 3.43 -6.80
CA VAL A 125 -10.18 3.11 -5.54
C VAL A 125 -11.13 2.36 -4.62
N ILE A 126 -10.63 1.26 -4.06
CA ILE A 126 -11.28 0.50 -2.99
C ILE A 126 -10.56 0.85 -1.68
N PHE A 127 -11.24 1.53 -0.76
CA PHE A 127 -10.71 1.74 0.58
C PHE A 127 -11.15 0.61 1.50
N VAL A 128 -10.17 -0.08 2.10
CA VAL A 128 -10.42 -1.19 3.03
C VAL A 128 -10.57 -0.63 4.45
N ASP A 129 -11.83 -0.49 4.87
CA ASP A 129 -12.17 -0.01 6.22
C ASP A 129 -12.15 -1.17 7.21
N CYS A 130 -11.30 -1.07 8.22
CA CYS A 130 -11.15 -2.08 9.27
C CYS A 130 -11.06 -1.39 10.64
N PRO A 131 -11.84 -1.84 11.64
CA PRO A 131 -11.80 -1.27 12.97
C PRO A 131 -10.40 -1.25 13.60
N PHE A 132 -10.10 -0.17 14.33
CA PHE A 132 -8.78 0.04 14.93
C PHE A 132 -8.31 -1.12 15.80
N HIS A 133 -9.19 -1.68 16.65
CA HIS A 133 -8.82 -2.77 17.55
C HIS A 133 -8.40 -4.04 16.78
N ILE A 134 -9.04 -4.34 15.63
CA ILE A 134 -8.65 -5.45 14.76
C ILE A 134 -7.30 -5.18 14.11
N ARG A 135 -7.11 -3.96 13.56
CA ARG A 135 -5.85 -3.56 12.95
C ARG A 135 -4.69 -3.62 13.96
N LYS A 136 -4.91 -3.10 15.18
CA LYS A 136 -3.93 -3.16 16.26
C LYS A 136 -3.50 -4.60 16.56
N GLY A 137 -4.44 -5.52 16.75
CA GLY A 137 -4.12 -6.93 17.00
C GLY A 137 -3.31 -7.58 15.85
N ARG A 138 -3.66 -7.26 14.61
CA ARG A 138 -2.96 -7.79 13.44
C ARG A 138 -1.51 -7.28 13.31
N VAL A 139 -1.28 -6.00 13.53
CA VAL A 139 0.07 -5.43 13.41
C VAL A 139 0.98 -5.88 14.54
N THR A 140 0.47 -6.00 15.77
CA THR A 140 1.25 -6.55 16.89
C THR A 140 1.66 -8.00 16.66
N SER A 141 0.81 -8.81 16.03
CA SER A 141 1.15 -10.20 15.69
C SER A 141 2.09 -10.34 14.51
N ARG A 142 2.01 -9.42 13.53
CA ARG A 142 2.74 -9.50 12.24
C ARG A 142 4.13 -8.89 12.30
N ASP A 143 4.27 -7.74 12.97
CA ASP A 143 5.42 -6.85 12.80
C ASP A 143 6.54 -7.10 13.82
N GLY A 144 6.75 -8.38 14.20
CA GLY A 144 7.80 -8.81 15.12
C GLY A 144 9.24 -8.42 14.73
N TYR A 145 9.45 -7.99 13.49
CA TYR A 145 10.73 -7.42 13.05
C TYR A 145 11.06 -6.07 13.71
N LEU A 146 10.07 -5.38 14.29
CA LEU A 146 10.26 -4.14 15.06
C LEU A 146 10.70 -4.38 16.52
N GLY A 147 10.64 -5.64 16.98
CA GLY A 147 11.00 -6.04 18.33
C GLY A 147 9.87 -6.73 19.08
N ASP A 148 9.84 -6.59 20.39
CA ASP A 148 8.74 -7.08 21.23
C ASP A 148 7.46 -6.24 21.08
N GLU A 149 6.37 -6.68 21.70
CA GLU A 149 5.08 -6.00 21.61
C GLU A 149 5.16 -4.51 22.04
N ALA A 150 5.94 -4.19 23.06
CA ALA A 150 6.09 -2.82 23.53
C ALA A 150 6.82 -1.95 22.48
N ALA A 151 7.85 -2.49 21.84
CA ALA A 151 8.57 -1.82 20.78
C ALA A 151 7.69 -1.60 19.53
N ILE A 152 6.90 -2.62 19.17
CA ILE A 152 5.91 -2.53 18.07
C ILE A 152 4.91 -1.43 18.35
N LEU A 153 4.27 -1.44 19.52
CA LEU A 153 3.27 -0.45 19.90
C LEU A 153 3.86 0.96 19.90
N LYS A 154 5.06 1.14 20.46
CA LYS A 154 5.74 2.44 20.46
C LYS A 154 6.00 2.94 19.04
N ALA A 155 6.45 2.08 18.12
CA ALA A 155 6.65 2.47 16.73
C ALA A 155 5.33 2.88 16.06
N TYR A 156 4.25 2.16 16.34
CA TYR A 156 2.94 2.49 15.82
C TYR A 156 2.39 3.81 16.39
N GLU A 157 2.53 4.05 17.68
CA GLU A 157 2.08 5.28 18.36
C GLU A 157 2.85 6.53 17.94
N THR A 158 4.12 6.40 17.55
CA THR A 158 4.96 7.56 17.22
C THR A 158 5.10 7.81 15.72
N ARG A 159 4.93 6.78 14.89
CA ARG A 159 5.20 6.85 13.45
C ARG A 159 3.99 6.55 12.58
N TYR A 160 3.38 5.35 12.76
CA TYR A 160 2.39 4.86 11.80
C TYR A 160 0.99 5.44 12.04
N TRP A 161 0.44 5.30 13.26
CA TRP A 161 -0.92 5.77 13.54
C TRP A 161 -1.08 7.29 13.41
N PRO A 162 -0.17 8.15 13.88
CA PRO A 162 -0.32 9.59 13.66
C PRO A 162 -0.28 10.00 12.18
N ALA A 163 0.49 9.27 11.34
CA ALA A 163 0.48 9.49 9.89
C ALA A 163 -0.83 9.03 9.25
N GLU A 164 -1.40 7.92 9.74
CA GLU A 164 -2.70 7.43 9.32
C GLU A 164 -3.83 8.40 9.73
N ASP A 165 -3.78 8.93 10.94
CA ASP A 165 -4.73 9.93 11.43
C ASP A 165 -4.66 11.21 10.58
N TYR A 166 -3.45 11.70 10.31
CA TYR A 166 -3.25 12.85 9.41
C TYR A 166 -3.85 12.59 8.02
N TYR A 167 -3.62 11.41 7.45
CA TYR A 167 -4.18 11.00 6.16
C TYR A 167 -5.72 10.95 6.20
N MET A 168 -6.28 10.35 7.25
CA MET A 168 -7.73 10.26 7.42
C MET A 168 -8.40 11.63 7.52
N ASP A 169 -7.78 12.55 8.27
CA ASP A 169 -8.32 13.90 8.52
C ASP A 169 -8.16 14.80 7.30
N THR A 170 -7.00 14.73 6.62
CA THR A 170 -6.66 15.66 5.53
C THR A 170 -7.24 15.21 4.20
N ILE A 171 -7.10 13.92 3.87
CA ILE A 171 -7.49 13.37 2.56
C ILE A 171 -8.92 12.83 2.58
N ARG A 172 -9.40 12.36 3.73
CA ARG A 172 -10.73 11.72 3.88
C ARG A 172 -10.94 10.55 2.91
N PRO A 173 -10.03 9.58 2.90
CA PRO A 173 -10.00 8.54 1.87
C PRO A 173 -11.25 7.67 1.82
N LYS A 174 -12.02 7.55 2.91
CA LYS A 174 -13.30 6.83 2.93
C LYS A 174 -14.37 7.52 2.10
N GLU A 175 -14.35 8.85 2.06
CA GLU A 175 -15.33 9.67 1.35
C GLU A 175 -14.98 9.77 -0.13
N GLN A 176 -13.68 9.76 -0.47
CA GLN A 176 -13.19 9.89 -1.84
C GLN A 176 -13.17 8.56 -2.61
N ALA A 177 -13.04 7.44 -1.90
CA ALA A 177 -12.94 6.13 -2.54
C ALA A 177 -14.20 5.80 -3.36
N THR A 178 -14.01 5.17 -4.51
CA THR A 178 -15.10 4.63 -5.33
C THR A 178 -15.91 3.60 -4.55
N ILE A 179 -15.23 2.76 -3.75
CA ILE A 179 -15.85 1.74 -2.90
C ILE A 179 -15.20 1.78 -1.52
N CYS A 180 -15.99 1.92 -0.46
CA CYS A 180 -15.54 1.68 0.90
C CYS A 180 -15.92 0.24 1.28
N TYR A 181 -14.91 -0.65 1.29
CA TYR A 181 -15.08 -2.04 1.65
C TYR A 181 -14.88 -2.23 3.15
N ARG A 182 -15.96 -2.53 3.87
CA ARG A 182 -15.90 -2.84 5.30
C ARG A 182 -15.57 -4.31 5.48
N GLN A 183 -14.41 -4.57 6.08
CA GLN A 183 -14.05 -5.91 6.48
C GLN A 183 -14.77 -6.24 7.79
N ASN A 184 -15.92 -6.90 7.68
CA ASN A 184 -16.59 -7.47 8.84
C ASN A 184 -15.69 -8.55 9.44
N GLU A 185 -15.78 -8.75 10.76
CA GLU A 185 -15.13 -9.85 11.45
C GLU A 185 -15.42 -11.15 10.67
N TRP A 186 -14.37 -11.81 10.19
CA TRP A 186 -14.52 -13.15 9.65
C TRP A 186 -15.02 -14.01 10.80
N ARG A 187 -16.31 -14.36 10.79
CA ARG A 187 -16.74 -15.55 11.51
C ARG A 187 -16.03 -16.70 10.80
N GLU A 188 -15.06 -17.30 11.47
CA GLU A 188 -14.61 -18.64 11.12
C GLU A 188 -15.87 -19.51 11.19
N TYR A 189 -16.43 -19.83 10.04
CA TYR A 189 -17.37 -20.95 9.98
C TYR A 189 -16.52 -22.18 10.25
N PRO A 190 -16.78 -22.96 11.32
CA PRO A 190 -16.11 -24.22 11.49
C PRO A 190 -16.42 -25.03 10.22
N CYS A 191 -15.37 -25.53 9.56
CA CYS A 191 -15.53 -26.53 8.54
C CYS A 191 -16.09 -27.77 9.26
N ASP A 192 -17.39 -27.98 9.13
CA ASP A 192 -18.00 -29.26 9.53
C ASP A 192 -17.33 -30.36 8.70
N ASN A 193 -16.64 -31.29 9.40
CA ASN A 193 -16.02 -32.48 8.87
C ASN A 193 -17.07 -33.46 8.32
#